data_d88a7de6a81fe8957e65fb00f7557bfc
#
_entry.id   d88a7de6a81fe8957e65fb00f7557bfc
#
_cell.length_a   1.000
_cell.length_b   1.000
_cell.length_c   1.000
_cell.angle_alpha   90.00
_cell.angle_beta   90.00
_cell.angle_gamma   90.00
#
_symmetry.space_group_name_H-M   'P 1'
#
loop_
_entity.id
_entity.type
_entity.pdbx_description
1 polymer ?
#
loop_
_entity_poly.entity_id
_entity_poly.type
_entity_poly.pdbx_seq_one_letter_code
_entity_poly.pdbx_strand_id
1 'polypeptide(L)'
;RQRQMCIRDRPYTVIRNAEDVEKFNISPEKEVCVVSQTTFNYNKFQELVEILRKKSYDNNVLNILNILNTICNATEERQKEAKSIAGEVDTMLVVGGRHSSNTQKLFEICKKECGNTYYIQTPVDLDSEMFQCSSCVGITAGASTPKKIIEEVQEHVRVKF
;
A
#
# COMPACT_ATOMS: atom_id res chain seq x y z
N ARG A 1 -14.77 -2.79 -15.12
CA ARG A 1 -16.17 -2.30 -15.27
C ARG A 1 -17.20 -3.13 -14.52
N GLN A 2 -17.09 -4.47 -14.46
CA GLN A 2 -18.07 -5.31 -13.73
C GLN A 2 -18.03 -5.15 -12.20
N ARG A 3 -16.90 -4.84 -11.58
CA ARG A 3 -16.80 -4.66 -10.12
C ARG A 3 -17.49 -3.40 -9.60
N GLN A 4 -17.67 -2.38 -10.42
CA GLN A 4 -18.42 -1.18 -10.03
C GLN A 4 -19.95 -1.39 -10.00
N MET A 5 -20.46 -2.36 -10.73
CA MET A 5 -21.92 -2.63 -10.77
C MET A 5 -22.42 -3.28 -9.48
N CYS A 6 -21.65 -4.17 -8.85
CA CYS A 6 -22.06 -4.83 -7.60
C CYS A 6 -22.13 -3.92 -6.37
N ILE A 7 -21.47 -2.76 -6.41
CA ILE A 7 -21.47 -1.78 -5.30
C ILE A 7 -22.72 -0.88 -5.36
N ARG A 8 -23.34 -0.70 -6.53
CA ARG A 8 -24.49 0.21 -6.70
C ARG A 8 -25.78 -0.26 -6.04
N ASP A 9 -25.94 -1.57 -5.85
CA ASP A 9 -27.22 -2.17 -5.40
C ASP A 9 -27.27 -2.41 -3.88
N ARG A 10 -26.20 -2.13 -3.15
CA ARG A 10 -26.13 -2.33 -1.70
C ARG A 10 -25.58 -1.09 -1.00
N PRO A 11 -26.10 -0.73 0.17
CA PRO A 11 -25.55 0.36 0.96
C PRO A 11 -24.10 0.04 1.34
N TYR A 12 -23.18 0.97 1.10
CA TYR A 12 -21.78 0.83 1.46
C TYR A 12 -21.26 2.09 2.13
N THR A 13 -20.26 1.91 2.98
CA THR A 13 -19.54 2.99 3.63
C THR A 13 -18.05 2.84 3.33
N VAL A 14 -17.39 3.93 2.94
CA VAL A 14 -15.95 3.94 2.68
C VAL A 14 -15.22 4.37 3.94
N ILE A 15 -14.33 3.49 4.44
CA ILE A 15 -13.49 3.73 5.62
C ILE A 15 -12.06 3.93 5.13
N ARG A 16 -11.44 5.08 5.43
CA ARG A 16 -10.10 5.48 5.02
C ARG A 16 -9.11 5.52 6.17
N ASN A 17 -9.61 5.79 7.38
CA ASN A 17 -8.82 5.99 8.58
C ASN A 17 -9.60 5.58 9.85
N ALA A 18 -8.96 5.67 11.01
CA ALA A 18 -9.57 5.34 12.29
C ALA A 18 -10.79 6.21 12.63
N GLU A 19 -10.77 7.50 12.25
CA GLU A 19 -11.89 8.41 12.49
C GLU A 19 -13.16 7.99 11.74
N ASP A 20 -13.00 7.44 10.53
CA ASP A 20 -14.13 6.91 9.76
C ASP A 20 -14.73 5.66 10.45
N VAL A 21 -13.86 4.84 11.10
CA VAL A 21 -14.31 3.70 11.91
C VAL A 21 -15.11 4.18 13.13
N GLU A 22 -14.64 5.22 13.81
CA GLU A 22 -15.35 5.81 14.96
C GLU A 22 -16.76 6.28 14.59
N LYS A 23 -16.88 6.92 13.43
CA LYS A 23 -18.17 7.43 12.90
C LYS A 23 -19.07 6.34 12.35
N PHE A 24 -18.53 5.17 12.00
CA PHE A 24 -19.30 4.07 11.43
C PHE A 24 -20.14 3.38 12.52
N ASN A 25 -21.45 3.42 12.40
CA ASN A 25 -22.35 2.75 13.32
C ASN A 25 -22.68 1.33 12.86
N ILE A 26 -22.33 0.33 13.68
CA ILE A 26 -22.61 -1.08 13.41
C ILE A 26 -24.01 -1.39 13.99
N SER A 27 -24.99 -1.60 13.10
CA SER A 27 -26.34 -1.99 13.52
C SER A 27 -26.36 -3.47 13.89
N PRO A 28 -26.93 -3.87 15.04
CA PRO A 28 -27.03 -5.27 15.46
C PRO A 28 -27.94 -6.11 14.56
N GLU A 29 -28.75 -5.47 13.74
CA GLU A 29 -29.72 -6.14 12.85
C GLU A 29 -29.19 -6.44 11.44
N LYS A 30 -27.98 -5.95 11.11
CA LYS A 30 -27.43 -6.04 9.74
C LYS A 30 -26.06 -6.66 9.75
N GLU A 31 -25.86 -7.68 8.93
CA GLU A 31 -24.54 -8.21 8.65
C GLU A 31 -23.69 -7.18 7.91
N VAL A 32 -22.47 -7.00 8.37
CA VAL A 32 -21.48 -6.10 7.78
C VAL A 32 -20.36 -6.91 7.18
N CYS A 33 -20.11 -6.72 5.89
CA CYS A 33 -18.95 -7.31 5.21
C CYS A 33 -17.90 -6.22 4.95
N VAL A 34 -16.69 -6.44 5.47
CA VAL A 34 -15.54 -5.55 5.28
C VAL A 34 -14.66 -6.11 4.19
N VAL A 35 -14.42 -5.30 3.16
CA VAL A 35 -13.54 -5.63 2.02
C VAL A 35 -12.60 -4.46 1.75
N SER A 36 -11.45 -4.72 1.14
CA SER A 36 -10.51 -3.70 0.74
C SER A 36 -10.30 -3.65 -0.76
N GLN A 37 -9.74 -2.57 -1.27
CA GLN A 37 -9.17 -2.55 -2.62
C GLN A 37 -7.99 -3.52 -2.71
N THR A 38 -7.80 -4.15 -3.88
CA THR A 38 -6.72 -5.12 -4.11
C THR A 38 -5.31 -4.53 -3.93
N THR A 39 -5.18 -3.20 -4.03
CA THR A 39 -3.92 -2.45 -3.88
C THR A 39 -3.84 -1.68 -2.54
N PHE A 40 -4.72 -1.98 -1.58
CA PHE A 40 -4.71 -1.28 -0.30
C PHE A 40 -3.47 -1.65 0.53
N ASN A 41 -3.03 -0.76 1.42
CA ASN A 41 -1.92 -1.04 2.32
C ASN A 41 -2.33 -2.10 3.35
N TYR A 42 -1.59 -3.24 3.38
CA TYR A 42 -1.91 -4.37 4.24
C TYR A 42 -1.89 -4.02 5.73
N ASN A 43 -0.84 -3.34 6.21
CA ASN A 43 -0.72 -2.98 7.63
C ASN A 43 -1.87 -2.05 8.05
N LYS A 44 -2.19 -1.05 7.22
CA LYS A 44 -3.32 -0.15 7.47
C LYS A 44 -4.66 -0.89 7.48
N PHE A 45 -4.82 -1.91 6.63
CA PHE A 45 -6.02 -2.75 6.66
C PHE A 45 -6.14 -3.50 7.98
N GLN A 46 -5.05 -4.10 8.48
CA GLN A 46 -5.03 -4.81 9.76
C GLN A 46 -5.36 -3.87 10.92
N GLU A 47 -4.75 -2.69 10.98
CA GLU A 47 -5.05 -1.67 11.99
C GLU A 47 -6.55 -1.31 12.02
N LEU A 48 -7.14 -1.05 10.87
CA LEU A 48 -8.57 -0.70 10.77
C LEU A 48 -9.47 -1.88 11.16
N VAL A 49 -9.08 -3.10 10.80
CA VAL A 49 -9.78 -4.33 11.18
C VAL A 49 -9.77 -4.53 12.69
N GLU A 50 -8.64 -4.29 13.36
CA GLU A 50 -8.54 -4.40 14.82
C GLU A 50 -9.45 -3.38 15.52
N ILE A 51 -9.46 -2.13 15.06
CA ILE A 51 -10.36 -1.10 15.61
C ILE A 51 -11.84 -1.49 15.40
N LEU A 52 -12.19 -2.00 14.20
CA LEU A 52 -13.55 -2.47 13.91
C LEU A 52 -13.96 -3.64 14.79
N ARG A 53 -13.06 -4.61 15.01
CA ARG A 53 -13.31 -5.77 15.90
C ARG A 53 -13.53 -5.32 17.34
N LYS A 54 -12.68 -4.42 17.86
CA LYS A 54 -12.82 -3.86 19.19
C LYS A 54 -14.18 -3.17 19.35
N LYS A 55 -14.52 -2.28 18.41
CA LYS A 55 -15.82 -1.59 18.40
C LYS A 55 -17.00 -2.55 18.32
N SER A 56 -16.88 -3.62 17.53
CA SER A 56 -17.89 -4.67 17.42
C SER A 56 -18.06 -5.45 18.72
N TYR A 57 -16.95 -5.73 19.43
CA TYR A 57 -16.96 -6.36 20.74
C TYR A 57 -17.65 -5.48 21.79
N ASP A 58 -17.27 -4.21 21.87
CA ASP A 58 -17.80 -3.24 22.83
C ASP A 58 -19.32 -3.02 22.66
N ASN A 59 -19.82 -3.19 21.43
CA ASN A 59 -21.25 -3.09 21.09
C ASN A 59 -22.00 -4.44 21.11
N ASN A 60 -21.39 -5.55 21.51
CA ASN A 60 -21.98 -6.90 21.51
C ASN A 60 -22.48 -7.39 20.12
N VAL A 61 -21.84 -6.99 19.03
CA VAL A 61 -22.23 -7.30 17.63
C VAL A 61 -21.19 -8.12 16.88
N LEU A 62 -20.40 -8.96 17.57
CA LEU A 62 -19.29 -9.74 17.00
C LEU A 62 -19.69 -10.67 15.85
N ASN A 63 -20.87 -11.27 15.93
CA ASN A 63 -21.34 -12.28 14.96
C ASN A 63 -21.79 -11.70 13.63
N ILE A 64 -21.81 -10.37 13.50
CA ILE A 64 -22.34 -9.66 12.35
C ILE A 64 -21.20 -9.14 11.43
N LEU A 65 -19.95 -9.15 11.93
CA LEU A 65 -18.82 -8.59 11.22
C LEU A 65 -18.04 -9.66 10.45
N ASN A 66 -18.26 -9.71 9.15
CA ASN A 66 -17.53 -10.56 8.22
C ASN A 66 -16.35 -9.78 7.59
N ILE A 67 -15.11 -10.17 7.87
CA ILE A 67 -13.92 -9.51 7.35
C ILE A 67 -13.27 -10.40 6.29
N LEU A 68 -13.21 -9.89 5.06
CA LEU A 68 -12.56 -10.55 3.93
C LEU A 68 -11.35 -9.73 3.48
N ASN A 69 -10.16 -10.31 3.65
CA ASN A 69 -8.98 -9.71 3.05
C ASN A 69 -9.00 -9.90 1.53
N THR A 70 -9.36 -8.82 0.82
CA THR A 70 -9.40 -8.79 -0.65
C THR A 70 -8.17 -8.11 -1.27
N ILE A 71 -7.13 -7.84 -0.49
CA ILE A 71 -5.83 -7.40 -1.00
C ILE A 71 -5.24 -8.54 -1.84
N CYS A 72 -4.71 -8.20 -3.01
CA CYS A 72 -4.06 -9.18 -3.86
C CYS A 72 -2.79 -9.70 -3.17
N ASN A 73 -2.60 -11.04 -3.10
CA ASN A 73 -1.42 -11.64 -2.47
C ASN A 73 -0.12 -11.09 -3.04
N ALA A 74 -0.01 -10.92 -4.36
CA ALA A 74 1.15 -10.30 -4.98
C ALA A 74 1.38 -8.85 -4.53
N THR A 75 0.33 -8.12 -4.18
CA THR A 75 0.44 -6.76 -3.62
C THR A 75 0.93 -6.81 -2.18
N GLU A 76 0.41 -7.73 -1.39
CA GLU A 76 0.83 -7.93 0.00
C GLU A 76 2.30 -8.36 0.09
N GLU A 77 2.70 -9.36 -0.69
CA GLU A 77 4.09 -9.84 -0.77
C GLU A 77 5.03 -8.71 -1.17
N ARG A 78 4.72 -7.97 -2.23
CA ARG A 78 5.51 -6.82 -2.69
C ARG A 78 5.63 -5.73 -1.62
N GLN A 79 4.59 -5.46 -0.86
CA GLN A 79 4.64 -4.48 0.24
C GLN A 79 5.55 -4.96 1.37
N LYS A 80 5.50 -6.26 1.72
CA LYS A 80 6.38 -6.87 2.73
C LYS A 80 7.83 -6.84 2.30
N GLU A 81 8.13 -7.26 1.06
CA GLU A 81 9.48 -7.22 0.49
C GLU A 81 10.03 -5.79 0.43
N ALA A 82 9.24 -4.84 -0.08
CA ALA A 82 9.66 -3.45 -0.16
C ALA A 82 9.96 -2.85 1.23
N LYS A 83 9.18 -3.23 2.24
CA LYS A 83 9.43 -2.84 3.63
C LYS A 83 10.74 -3.42 4.16
N SER A 84 10.99 -4.72 3.93
CA SER A 84 12.23 -5.38 4.37
C SER A 84 13.44 -4.74 3.72
N ILE A 85 13.42 -4.57 2.40
CA ILE A 85 14.52 -3.95 1.65
C ILE A 85 14.77 -2.52 2.16
N ALA A 86 13.71 -1.72 2.35
CA ALA A 86 13.85 -0.34 2.81
C ALA A 86 14.49 -0.23 4.21
N GLY A 87 14.34 -1.26 5.06
CA GLY A 87 15.00 -1.31 6.38
C GLY A 87 16.49 -1.71 6.33
N GLU A 88 16.97 -2.22 5.19
CA GLU A 88 18.35 -2.74 5.02
C GLU A 88 19.24 -1.83 4.15
N VAL A 89 18.67 -0.77 3.55
CA VAL A 89 19.37 0.07 2.59
C VAL A 89 19.46 1.53 3.04
N ASP A 90 20.45 2.25 2.52
CA ASP A 90 20.68 3.68 2.81
C ASP A 90 19.79 4.57 1.94
N THR A 91 19.49 4.12 0.73
CA THR A 91 18.64 4.82 -0.24
C THR A 91 17.66 3.85 -0.89
N MET A 92 16.41 4.27 -1.00
CA MET A 92 15.33 3.47 -1.60
C MET A 92 14.71 4.17 -2.80
N LEU A 93 14.67 3.49 -3.94
CA LEU A 93 14.04 3.97 -5.16
C LEU A 93 12.72 3.24 -5.39
N VAL A 94 11.64 3.99 -5.53
CA VAL A 94 10.31 3.46 -5.84
C VAL A 94 9.92 3.84 -7.26
N VAL A 95 9.98 2.87 -8.16
CA VAL A 95 9.79 3.08 -9.60
C VAL A 95 8.33 2.90 -10.01
N GLY A 96 7.77 3.91 -10.69
CA GLY A 96 6.42 3.81 -11.25
C GLY A 96 5.70 5.13 -11.44
N GLY A 97 4.46 5.08 -11.93
CA GLY A 97 3.65 6.27 -12.22
C GLY A 97 3.12 6.95 -10.95
N ARG A 98 3.23 8.27 -10.85
CA ARG A 98 2.76 9.07 -9.70
C ARG A 98 1.26 8.93 -9.42
N HIS A 99 0.47 8.58 -10.42
CA HIS A 99 -0.97 8.36 -10.28
C HIS A 99 -1.34 6.91 -9.93
N SER A 100 -0.35 6.01 -9.84
CA SER A 100 -0.58 4.62 -9.45
C SER A 100 -0.75 4.52 -7.93
N SER A 101 -1.94 4.15 -7.48
CA SER A 101 -2.22 3.97 -6.04
C SER A 101 -1.32 2.91 -5.40
N ASN A 102 -0.96 1.85 -6.14
CA ASN A 102 -0.02 0.84 -5.66
C ASN A 102 1.39 1.41 -5.47
N THR A 103 1.89 2.22 -6.42
CA THR A 103 3.22 2.84 -6.32
C THR A 103 3.27 3.86 -5.17
N GLN A 104 2.21 4.65 -4.98
CA GLN A 104 2.09 5.57 -3.85
C GLN A 104 2.14 4.83 -2.51
N LYS A 105 1.46 3.69 -2.39
CA LYS A 105 1.49 2.86 -1.18
C LYS A 105 2.86 2.28 -0.89
N LEU A 106 3.57 1.78 -1.92
CA LEU A 106 4.96 1.33 -1.77
C LEU A 106 5.86 2.46 -1.30
N PHE A 107 5.72 3.66 -1.88
CA PHE A 107 6.48 4.83 -1.47
C PHE A 107 6.22 5.19 0.02
N GLU A 108 4.96 5.22 0.45
CA GLU A 108 4.60 5.49 1.85
C GLU A 108 5.21 4.46 2.81
N ILE A 109 5.25 3.18 2.42
CA ILE A 109 5.84 2.09 3.22
C ILE A 109 7.36 2.25 3.30
N CYS A 110 8.03 2.42 2.17
CA CYS A 110 9.48 2.57 2.10
C CYS A 110 9.95 3.83 2.85
N LYS A 111 9.23 4.95 2.72
CA LYS A 111 9.58 6.23 3.36
C LYS A 111 9.53 6.17 4.89
N LYS A 112 8.73 5.27 5.46
CA LYS A 112 8.68 5.06 6.92
C LYS A 112 9.92 4.34 7.46
N GLU A 113 10.50 3.44 6.66
CA GLU A 113 11.66 2.62 7.05
C GLU A 113 12.98 3.29 6.62
N CYS A 114 13.02 3.89 5.41
CA CYS A 114 14.19 4.55 4.84
C CYS A 114 13.93 6.05 4.64
N GLY A 115 14.64 6.91 5.36
CA GLY A 115 14.51 8.37 5.24
C GLY A 115 14.83 8.89 3.83
N ASN A 116 15.79 8.26 3.12
CA ASN A 116 16.20 8.60 1.77
C ASN A 116 15.43 7.78 0.73
N THR A 117 14.11 7.97 0.67
CA THR A 117 13.25 7.30 -0.31
C THR A 117 12.83 8.28 -1.40
N TYR A 118 13.07 7.90 -2.64
CA TYR A 118 12.80 8.71 -3.83
C TYR A 118 11.81 8.04 -4.76
N TYR A 119 11.01 8.87 -5.42
CA TYR A 119 9.99 8.43 -6.37
C TYR A 119 10.51 8.62 -7.79
N ILE A 120 10.65 7.55 -8.56
CA ILE A 120 11.25 7.54 -9.89
C ILE A 120 10.21 7.11 -10.92
N GLN A 121 9.96 7.91 -11.94
CA GLN A 121 9.11 7.53 -13.07
C GLN A 121 9.94 7.03 -14.25
N THR A 122 11.08 7.68 -14.47
CA THR A 122 12.00 7.40 -15.57
C THR A 122 13.45 7.53 -15.10
N PRO A 123 14.44 6.98 -15.82
CA PRO A 123 15.85 7.16 -15.46
C PRO A 123 16.33 8.61 -15.37
N VAL A 124 15.62 9.55 -16.04
CA VAL A 124 15.94 10.98 -16.02
C VAL A 124 15.69 11.61 -14.63
N ASP A 125 14.81 11.00 -13.83
CA ASP A 125 14.53 11.46 -12.47
C ASP A 125 15.66 11.13 -11.48
N LEU A 126 16.67 10.36 -11.89
CA LEU A 126 17.82 10.00 -11.06
C LEU A 126 18.83 11.14 -11.01
N ASP A 127 19.09 11.65 -9.81
CA ASP A 127 20.09 12.66 -9.53
C ASP A 127 21.25 12.04 -8.73
N SER A 128 22.48 12.46 -9.03
CA SER A 128 23.68 12.05 -8.28
C SER A 128 23.63 12.43 -6.80
N GLU A 129 22.92 13.50 -6.46
CA GLU A 129 22.74 13.93 -5.07
C GLU A 129 21.94 12.91 -4.23
N MET A 130 21.09 12.10 -4.85
CA MET A 130 20.32 11.05 -4.17
C MET A 130 21.22 9.97 -3.55
N PHE A 131 22.46 9.87 -4.00
CA PHE A 131 23.36 8.76 -3.68
C PHE A 131 24.63 9.17 -2.93
N GLN A 132 24.80 10.46 -2.61
CA GLN A 132 26.07 11.01 -2.05
C GLN A 132 26.55 10.32 -0.77
N CYS A 133 25.66 9.70 0.00
CA CYS A 133 26.01 8.98 1.23
C CYS A 133 25.47 7.54 1.24
N SER A 134 25.23 6.95 0.07
CA SER A 134 24.60 5.64 -0.02
C SER A 134 25.64 4.57 -0.37
N SER A 135 25.79 3.59 0.50
CA SER A 135 26.58 2.37 0.25
C SER A 135 25.69 1.26 -0.33
N CYS A 136 24.40 1.31 -0.06
CA CYS A 136 23.43 0.32 -0.51
C CYS A 136 22.15 0.99 -1.01
N VAL A 137 21.73 0.65 -2.24
CA VAL A 137 20.53 1.19 -2.89
C VAL A 137 19.51 0.10 -3.14
N GLY A 138 18.33 0.24 -2.58
CA GLY A 138 17.19 -0.63 -2.82
C GLY A 138 16.30 -0.11 -3.95
N ILE A 139 15.77 -1.02 -4.78
CA ILE A 139 14.85 -0.66 -5.85
C ILE A 139 13.59 -1.52 -5.74
N THR A 140 12.43 -0.87 -5.71
CA THR A 140 11.13 -1.54 -5.84
C THR A 140 10.30 -0.86 -6.92
N ALA A 141 9.30 -1.57 -7.46
CA ALA A 141 8.49 -1.04 -8.54
C ALA A 141 7.00 -1.33 -8.35
N GLY A 142 6.16 -0.40 -8.79
CA GLY A 142 4.73 -0.59 -8.86
C GLY A 142 4.34 -1.73 -9.82
N ALA A 143 3.22 -2.43 -9.52
CA ALA A 143 2.76 -3.59 -10.29
C ALA A 143 2.50 -3.30 -11.79
N SER A 144 2.20 -2.05 -12.13
CA SER A 144 1.95 -1.61 -13.51
C SER A 144 3.17 -1.00 -14.19
N THR A 145 4.32 -0.99 -13.52
CA THR A 145 5.56 -0.40 -14.07
C THR A 145 6.12 -1.31 -15.17
N PRO A 146 6.37 -0.79 -16.38
CA PRO A 146 6.96 -1.58 -17.46
C PRO A 146 8.35 -2.11 -17.06
N LYS A 147 8.60 -3.40 -17.36
CA LYS A 147 9.88 -4.07 -17.05
C LYS A 147 11.09 -3.30 -17.60
N LYS A 148 10.95 -2.75 -18.82
CA LYS A 148 11.99 -1.95 -19.47
C LYS A 148 12.44 -0.75 -18.61
N ILE A 149 11.50 -0.03 -18.02
CA ILE A 149 11.80 1.14 -17.15
C ILE A 149 12.57 0.68 -15.90
N ILE A 150 12.18 -0.46 -15.33
CA ILE A 150 12.88 -1.02 -14.15
C ILE A 150 14.32 -1.38 -14.50
N GLU A 151 14.53 -2.05 -15.64
CA GLU A 151 15.85 -2.44 -16.14
C GLU A 151 16.72 -1.20 -16.44
N GLU A 152 16.17 -0.19 -17.11
CA GLU A 152 16.86 1.07 -17.38
C GLU A 152 17.28 1.81 -16.10
N VAL A 153 16.42 1.85 -15.08
CA VAL A 153 16.75 2.45 -13.78
C VAL A 153 17.84 1.65 -13.08
N GLN A 154 17.76 0.31 -13.08
CA GLN A 154 18.79 -0.56 -12.50
C GLN A 154 20.15 -0.38 -13.17
N GLU A 155 20.19 -0.34 -14.50
CA GLU A 155 21.42 -0.14 -15.25
C GLU A 155 22.02 1.24 -14.97
N HIS A 156 21.19 2.28 -14.91
CA HIS A 156 21.65 3.63 -14.62
C HIS A 156 22.27 3.75 -13.23
N VAL A 157 21.68 3.10 -12.23
CA VAL A 157 22.24 3.03 -10.87
C VAL A 157 23.56 2.26 -10.85
N ARG A 158 23.65 1.13 -11.55
CA ARG A 158 24.90 0.32 -11.61
C ARG A 158 26.08 1.00 -12.29
N VAL A 159 25.81 1.84 -13.28
CA VAL A 159 26.87 2.50 -14.08
C VAL A 159 27.37 3.77 -13.39
N LYS A 160 26.54 4.43 -12.61
CA LYS A 160 26.89 5.70 -11.96
C LYS A 160 27.38 5.56 -10.52
N PHE A 161 27.17 4.40 -9.93
CA PHE A 161 27.45 4.07 -8.53
C PHE A 161 28.01 2.64 -8.40
#